data_1b5f714da3a5a12c565fc6fda718efb9
#
_entry.id   1b5f714da3a5a12c565fc6fda718efb9
#
_cell.length_a   1.000
_cell.length_b   1.000
_cell.length_c   1.000
_cell.angle_alpha   90.00
_cell.angle_beta   90.00
_cell.angle_gamma   90.00
#
_symmetry.space_group_name_H-M   'P 1'
#
loop_
_entity.id
_entity.type
_entity.pdbx_description
1 polymer ?
#
loop_
_entity_poly.entity_id
_entity_poly.type
_entity_poly.pdbx_seq_one_letter_code
_entity_poly.pdbx_strand_id
1 'polypeptide(L)'
;MRALILVAGAALGLSACATTGSPTVAAQRGVYNAESDFAAALPVAVAYENLPACSATQKFPCSDPSAVVKITAAAKAARASLSTAEAAVRSNSNSSALTTAALQAQGDVAAFVALVGAFAK
;
A
#
# COMPACT_ATOMS: atom_id res chain seq x y z
N MET A 1 -32.84 -0.16 17.06
CA MET A 1 -32.15 1.05 16.58
C MET A 1 -31.02 0.61 15.67
N ARG A 2 -31.15 0.85 14.38
CA ARG A 2 -30.18 0.44 13.36
C ARG A 2 -29.13 1.54 13.26
N ALA A 3 -27.94 1.30 13.79
CA ALA A 3 -26.81 2.18 13.56
C ALA A 3 -26.31 1.94 12.14
N LEU A 4 -26.67 2.84 11.23
CA LEU A 4 -26.08 2.98 9.91
C LEU A 4 -24.66 3.53 10.10
N ILE A 5 -23.70 2.64 10.13
CA ILE A 5 -22.29 3.03 9.97
C ILE A 5 -22.09 3.34 8.50
N LEU A 6 -22.20 4.61 8.17
CA LEU A 6 -21.72 5.16 6.91
C LEU A 6 -20.19 4.97 6.88
N VAL A 7 -19.76 3.88 6.26
CA VAL A 7 -18.41 3.79 5.74
C VAL A 7 -18.33 4.80 4.60
N ALA A 8 -17.95 6.02 4.95
CA ALA A 8 -17.52 6.99 3.97
C ALA A 8 -16.28 6.38 3.29
N GLY A 9 -16.51 5.74 2.15
CA GLY A 9 -15.45 5.43 1.22
C GLY A 9 -14.75 6.74 0.91
N ALA A 10 -13.58 6.93 1.47
CA ALA A 10 -12.64 7.92 1.01
C ALA A 10 -12.26 7.48 -0.41
N ALA A 11 -13.13 7.77 -1.37
CA ALA A 11 -12.73 8.00 -2.73
C ALA A 11 -11.73 9.15 -2.62
N LEU A 12 -10.46 8.78 -2.47
CA LEU A 12 -9.35 9.67 -2.71
C LEU A 12 -9.52 10.13 -4.14
N GLY A 13 -10.32 11.20 -4.27
CA GLY A 13 -10.32 11.99 -5.46
C GLY A 13 -8.87 12.34 -5.70
N LEU A 14 -8.26 11.64 -6.63
CA LEU A 14 -7.17 12.15 -7.42
C LEU A 14 -7.73 13.39 -8.13
N SER A 15 -8.00 14.43 -7.33
CA SER A 15 -8.04 15.77 -7.84
C SER A 15 -6.65 16.00 -8.39
N ALA A 16 -6.47 15.59 -9.63
CA ALA A 16 -5.42 16.12 -10.44
C ALA A 16 -5.63 17.64 -10.43
N CYS A 17 -5.15 18.29 -9.38
CA CYS A 17 -4.72 19.64 -9.52
C CYS A 17 -3.74 19.56 -10.68
N ALA A 18 -4.18 19.98 -11.86
CA ALA A 18 -3.34 20.25 -13.00
C ALA A 18 -2.38 21.37 -12.57
N THR A 19 -1.48 21.02 -11.66
CA THR A 19 -0.33 21.83 -11.36
C THR A 19 0.58 21.65 -12.55
N THR A 20 1.02 22.74 -13.12
CA THR A 20 2.01 22.93 -14.16
C THR A 20 3.39 22.33 -13.80
N GLY A 21 3.41 21.17 -13.10
CA GLY A 21 4.59 20.43 -12.76
C GLY A 21 4.99 19.50 -13.90
N SER A 22 6.29 19.38 -14.13
CA SER A 22 6.79 18.41 -15.13
C SER A 22 6.33 16.99 -14.76
N PRO A 23 6.14 16.07 -15.75
CA PRO A 23 5.80 14.67 -15.50
C PRO A 23 6.73 13.99 -14.49
N THR A 24 7.99 14.39 -14.46
CA THR A 24 9.00 13.92 -13.52
C THR A 24 8.64 14.29 -12.07
N VAL A 25 8.22 15.51 -11.81
CA VAL A 25 7.83 15.96 -10.47
C VAL A 25 6.57 15.23 -9.99
N ALA A 26 5.61 15.02 -10.88
CA ALA A 26 4.40 14.25 -10.56
C ALA A 26 4.73 12.78 -10.21
N ALA A 27 5.62 12.15 -10.98
CA ALA A 27 6.07 10.79 -10.72
C ALA A 27 6.85 10.69 -9.40
N GLN A 28 7.74 11.61 -9.10
CA GLN A 28 8.46 11.68 -7.83
C GLN A 28 7.52 11.80 -6.63
N ARG A 29 6.52 12.67 -6.71
CA ARG A 29 5.49 12.78 -5.66
C ARG A 29 4.72 11.47 -5.48
N GLY A 30 4.43 10.78 -6.59
CA GLY A 30 3.77 9.47 -6.56
C GLY A 30 4.59 8.44 -5.79
N VAL A 31 5.90 8.41 -5.98
CA VAL A 31 6.81 7.52 -5.22
C VAL A 31 6.79 7.86 -3.74
N TYR A 32 6.95 9.12 -3.35
CA TYR A 32 6.92 9.52 -1.94
C TYR A 32 5.58 9.23 -1.26
N ASN A 33 4.47 9.42 -1.96
CA ASN A 33 3.16 9.06 -1.42
C ASN A 33 3.05 7.56 -1.20
N ALA A 34 3.49 6.75 -2.16
CA ALA A 34 3.50 5.30 -2.02
C ALA A 34 4.39 4.82 -0.86
N GLU A 35 5.55 5.42 -0.66
CA GLU A 35 6.42 5.16 0.50
C GLU A 35 5.71 5.47 1.82
N SER A 36 5.03 6.60 1.90
CA SER A 36 4.26 7.01 3.07
C SER A 36 3.14 6.03 3.40
N ASP A 37 2.37 5.62 2.37
CA ASP A 37 1.26 4.67 2.52
C ASP A 37 1.77 3.29 2.94
N PHE A 38 2.87 2.84 2.35
CA PHE A 38 3.53 1.58 2.74
C PHE A 38 4.00 1.63 4.19
N ALA A 39 4.68 2.70 4.59
CA ALA A 39 5.18 2.89 5.94
C ALA A 39 4.03 2.95 6.98
N ALA A 40 2.89 3.51 6.62
CA ALA A 40 1.71 3.57 7.50
C ALA A 40 1.04 2.19 7.66
N ALA A 41 0.99 1.38 6.60
CA ALA A 41 0.35 0.07 6.62
C ALA A 41 1.23 -1.03 7.24
N LEU A 42 2.54 -0.90 7.16
CA LEU A 42 3.49 -1.94 7.60
C LEU A 42 3.35 -2.30 9.10
N PRO A 43 3.25 -1.36 10.05
CA PRO A 43 3.05 -1.69 11.46
C PRO A 43 1.76 -2.46 11.72
N VAL A 44 0.70 -2.16 10.98
CA VAL A 44 -0.59 -2.87 11.11
C VAL A 44 -0.45 -4.31 10.62
N ALA A 45 0.24 -4.52 9.50
CA ALA A 45 0.54 -5.86 8.99
C ALA A 45 1.36 -6.68 9.99
N VAL A 46 2.42 -6.10 10.54
CA VAL A 46 3.28 -6.76 11.55
C VAL A 46 2.48 -7.08 12.82
N ALA A 47 1.62 -6.18 13.28
CA ALA A 47 0.77 -6.43 14.43
C ALA A 47 -0.19 -7.61 14.17
N TYR A 48 -0.78 -7.70 12.98
CA TYR A 48 -1.63 -8.81 12.59
C TYR A 48 -0.85 -10.14 12.50
N GLU A 49 0.33 -10.15 11.91
CA GLU A 49 1.19 -11.33 11.79
C GLU A 49 1.61 -11.88 13.16
N ASN A 50 1.77 -11.02 14.16
CA ASN A 50 2.15 -11.41 15.53
C ASN A 50 1.00 -11.95 16.38
N LEU A 51 -0.25 -11.92 15.88
CA LEU A 51 -1.36 -12.55 16.57
C LEU A 51 -1.22 -14.09 16.55
N PRO A 52 -1.75 -14.80 17.57
CA PRO A 52 -1.82 -16.25 17.52
C PRO A 52 -2.55 -16.72 16.28
N ALA A 53 -2.12 -17.82 15.69
CA ALA A 53 -2.82 -18.40 14.53
C ALA A 53 -4.25 -18.81 14.92
N CYS A 54 -5.21 -18.52 14.04
CA CYS A 54 -6.59 -18.95 14.23
C CYS A 54 -6.68 -20.48 14.24
N SER A 55 -7.43 -21.03 15.18
CA SER A 55 -7.69 -22.47 15.31
C SER A 55 -9.14 -22.70 15.74
N ALA A 56 -9.58 -23.94 15.77
CA ALA A 56 -10.93 -24.30 16.21
C ALA A 56 -11.25 -23.81 17.64
N THR A 57 -10.24 -23.65 18.48
CA THR A 57 -10.36 -23.23 19.89
C THR A 57 -9.99 -21.75 20.08
N GLN A 58 -9.20 -21.16 19.17
CA GLN A 58 -8.76 -19.77 19.24
C GLN A 58 -9.71 -18.87 18.42
N LYS A 59 -10.53 -18.14 19.12
CA LYS A 59 -11.37 -17.08 18.51
C LYS A 59 -10.68 -15.72 18.69
N PHE A 60 -11.08 -14.76 17.86
CA PHE A 60 -10.53 -13.41 17.84
C PHE A 60 -9.99 -12.90 19.20
N PRO A 61 -8.86 -12.16 19.20
CA PRO A 61 -8.05 -11.80 18.03
C PRO A 61 -7.07 -12.91 17.63
N CYS A 62 -7.07 -13.29 16.36
CA CYS A 62 -6.13 -14.27 15.81
C CYS A 62 -5.79 -13.91 14.35
N SER A 63 -4.66 -14.42 13.84
CA SER A 63 -4.27 -14.26 12.45
C SER A 63 -4.57 -15.52 11.63
N ASP A 64 -5.14 -15.34 10.42
CA ASP A 64 -5.32 -16.42 9.47
C ASP A 64 -3.97 -16.68 8.77
N PRO A 65 -3.41 -17.90 8.83
CA PRO A 65 -2.13 -18.20 8.18
C PRO A 65 -2.13 -17.93 6.68
N SER A 66 -3.26 -18.15 5.99
CA SER A 66 -3.37 -17.87 4.56
C SER A 66 -3.35 -16.36 4.26
N ALA A 67 -3.95 -15.57 5.13
CA ALA A 67 -3.91 -14.12 5.05
C ALA A 67 -2.50 -13.58 5.30
N VAL A 68 -1.79 -14.12 6.30
CA VAL A 68 -0.39 -13.76 6.59
C VAL A 68 0.50 -13.99 5.36
N VAL A 69 0.37 -15.15 4.70
CA VAL A 69 1.14 -15.45 3.48
C VAL A 69 0.86 -14.41 2.38
N LYS A 70 -0.40 -14.04 2.17
CA LYS A 70 -0.79 -13.04 1.16
C LYS A 70 -0.26 -11.64 1.50
N ILE A 71 -0.39 -11.22 2.75
CA ILE A 71 0.11 -9.92 3.23
C ILE A 71 1.63 -9.85 3.08
N THR A 72 2.35 -10.89 3.49
CA THR A 72 3.81 -10.95 3.36
C THR A 72 4.25 -10.92 1.90
N ALA A 73 3.57 -11.63 1.01
CA ALA A 73 3.88 -11.61 -0.43
C ALA A 73 3.63 -10.22 -1.03
N ALA A 74 2.52 -9.58 -0.69
CA ALA A 74 2.21 -8.23 -1.15
C ALA A 74 3.19 -7.18 -0.60
N ALA A 75 3.60 -7.29 0.66
CA ALA A 75 4.61 -6.42 1.26
C ALA A 75 5.97 -6.54 0.54
N LYS A 76 6.38 -7.76 0.17
CA LYS A 76 7.61 -7.98 -0.61
C LYS A 76 7.52 -7.37 -2.00
N ALA A 77 6.40 -7.54 -2.69
CA ALA A 77 6.17 -6.94 -4.00
C ALA A 77 6.20 -5.40 -3.93
N ALA A 78 5.48 -4.81 -2.99
CA ALA A 78 5.46 -3.37 -2.77
C ALA A 78 6.86 -2.81 -2.47
N ARG A 79 7.63 -3.49 -1.61
CA ARG A 79 9.02 -3.08 -1.31
C ARG A 79 9.93 -3.15 -2.53
N ALA A 80 9.81 -4.19 -3.35
CA ALA A 80 10.62 -4.34 -4.55
C ALA A 80 10.31 -3.24 -5.58
N SER A 81 9.04 -2.95 -5.82
CA SER A 81 8.62 -1.90 -6.76
C SER A 81 8.97 -0.49 -6.25
N LEU A 82 8.85 -0.22 -4.95
CA LEU A 82 9.32 1.02 -4.34
C LEU A 82 10.83 1.19 -4.53
N SER A 83 11.64 0.18 -4.26
CA SER A 83 13.09 0.23 -4.46
C SER A 83 13.46 0.53 -5.92
N THR A 84 12.73 -0.06 -6.88
CA THR A 84 12.91 0.22 -8.30
C THR A 84 12.55 1.68 -8.63
N ALA A 85 11.45 2.18 -8.11
CA ALA A 85 11.02 3.55 -8.32
C ALA A 85 11.97 4.57 -7.70
N GLU A 86 12.46 4.31 -6.49
CA GLU A 86 13.49 5.14 -5.84
C GLU A 86 14.80 5.17 -6.66
N ALA A 87 15.23 4.02 -7.20
CA ALA A 87 16.41 3.95 -8.05
C ALA A 87 16.21 4.79 -9.33
N ALA A 88 15.02 4.76 -9.92
CA ALA A 88 14.68 5.58 -11.09
C ALA A 88 14.70 7.08 -10.76
N VAL A 89 14.25 7.48 -9.57
CA VAL A 89 14.36 8.87 -9.08
C VAL A 89 15.82 9.27 -8.93
N ARG A 90 16.63 8.46 -8.26
CA ARG A 90 18.05 8.77 -7.99
C ARG A 90 18.91 8.81 -9.26
N SER A 91 18.62 7.98 -10.24
CA SER A 91 19.38 7.94 -11.51
C SER A 91 18.96 9.00 -12.51
N ASN A 92 18.03 9.89 -12.16
CA ASN A 92 17.44 10.85 -13.10
C ASN A 92 16.96 10.17 -14.41
N SER A 93 16.34 9.00 -14.29
CA SER A 93 15.78 8.26 -15.42
C SER A 93 14.85 9.16 -16.24
N ASN A 94 14.71 8.84 -17.52
CA ASN A 94 13.79 9.59 -18.38
C ASN A 94 12.35 9.55 -17.80
N SER A 95 11.56 10.54 -18.14
CA SER A 95 10.21 10.71 -17.56
C SER A 95 9.30 9.49 -17.76
N SER A 96 9.43 8.78 -18.87
CA SER A 96 8.64 7.57 -19.17
C SER A 96 9.00 6.42 -18.21
N ALA A 97 10.29 6.13 -18.06
CA ALA A 97 10.76 5.06 -17.15
C ALA A 97 10.39 5.36 -15.71
N LEU A 98 10.57 6.60 -15.26
CA LEU A 98 10.21 7.04 -13.92
C LEU A 98 8.68 6.95 -13.69
N THR A 99 7.87 7.38 -14.65
CA THR A 99 6.40 7.29 -14.55
C THR A 99 5.96 5.83 -14.45
N THR A 100 6.51 4.94 -15.27
CA THR A 100 6.18 3.52 -15.23
C THR A 100 6.54 2.90 -13.87
N ALA A 101 7.73 3.17 -13.36
CA ALA A 101 8.17 2.67 -12.05
C ALA A 101 7.30 3.22 -10.90
N ALA A 102 6.94 4.50 -10.94
CA ALA A 102 6.07 5.13 -9.96
C ALA A 102 4.66 4.52 -9.95
N LEU A 103 4.06 4.29 -11.12
CA LEU A 103 2.74 3.66 -11.23
C LEU A 103 2.76 2.21 -10.73
N GLN A 104 3.81 1.46 -11.03
CA GLN A 104 3.97 0.10 -10.52
C GLN A 104 4.06 0.11 -8.99
N ALA A 105 4.89 0.97 -8.41
CA ALA A 105 5.02 1.09 -6.97
C ALA A 105 3.70 1.47 -6.29
N GLN A 106 2.97 2.43 -6.84
CA GLN A 106 1.64 2.82 -6.34
C GLN A 106 0.66 1.65 -6.39
N GLY A 107 0.63 0.89 -7.48
CA GLY A 107 -0.24 -0.28 -7.64
C GLY A 107 0.06 -1.38 -6.61
N ASP A 108 1.31 -1.73 -6.44
CA ASP A 108 1.72 -2.77 -5.50
C ASP A 108 1.49 -2.35 -4.04
N VAL A 109 1.74 -1.08 -3.70
CA VAL A 109 1.46 -0.53 -2.37
C VAL A 109 -0.05 -0.50 -2.11
N ALA A 110 -0.85 -0.07 -3.08
CA ALA A 110 -2.30 -0.07 -2.95
C ALA A 110 -2.86 -1.49 -2.72
N ALA A 111 -2.33 -2.50 -3.41
CA ALA A 111 -2.69 -3.90 -3.20
C ALA A 111 -2.32 -4.38 -1.78
N PHE A 112 -1.14 -4.02 -1.29
CA PHE A 112 -0.72 -4.32 0.08
C PHE A 112 -1.63 -3.67 1.12
N VAL A 113 -1.90 -2.36 0.99
CA VAL A 113 -2.78 -1.61 1.90
C VAL A 113 -4.19 -2.20 1.92
N ALA A 114 -4.73 -2.57 0.76
CA ALA A 114 -6.05 -3.19 0.64
C ALA A 114 -6.11 -4.54 1.37
N LEU A 115 -5.08 -5.39 1.25
CA LEU A 115 -5.00 -6.67 1.97
C LEU A 115 -4.92 -6.45 3.49
N VAL A 116 -4.07 -5.55 3.95
CA VAL A 116 -3.98 -5.20 5.37
C VAL A 116 -5.33 -4.72 5.90
N GLY A 117 -6.00 -3.82 5.18
CA GLY A 117 -7.33 -3.32 5.54
C GLY A 117 -8.43 -4.38 5.53
N ALA A 118 -8.29 -5.44 4.73
CA ALA A 118 -9.26 -6.53 4.69
C ALA A 118 -9.13 -7.51 5.87
N PHE A 119 -7.92 -7.77 6.33
CA PHE A 119 -7.64 -8.81 7.33
C PHE A 119 -7.34 -8.28 8.72
N ALA A 120 -6.82 -7.06 8.87
CA ALA A 120 -6.46 -6.45 10.15
C ALA A 120 -7.61 -5.63 10.77
N LYS A 121 -8.82 -6.20 10.79
CA LYS A 121 -10.01 -5.56 11.38
C LYS A 121 -10.27 -6.06 12.79
#